data_9b1b5b79166f728553723ed146a46441
#
_entry.id   9b1b5b79166f728553723ed146a46441
#
_cell.length_a   1.000
_cell.length_b   1.000
_cell.length_c   1.000
_cell.angle_alpha   90.00
_cell.angle_beta   90.00
_cell.angle_gamma   90.00
#
_symmetry.space_group_name_H-M   'P 1'
#
loop_
_entity.id
_entity.type
_entity.pdbx_description
1 polymer ?
#
loop_
_entity_poly.entity_id
_entity_poly.type
_entity_poly.pdbx_seq_one_letter_code
_entity_poly.pdbx_strand_id
1 'polypeptide(L)'
;AESAGPLGSIKTFADQKVLYRSDTQDALSVVSNRYQVVQPSEVLEFYRDLTQVAGYELETAGVLKGGRKFWALAKTGQSSALKRNDLVQGYLLLATSCDGTLATTATPTTVRVVCNNTLTIAVNGAVSAIKVPHNTRFDAQAVKQQLGIAVSQWDGFMYRMRTLAERKVKSHEAMAYFLRVLCEVDPNSSDLSNLSNERALLKVQSLYDGQGRGADLDAAKGTAWGLLNAVTEYVDHERRARSSEYRLDSAWFGQGAV
;
A
#
# COMPACT_ATOMS: atom_id res chain seq x y z
N ALA A 1 -15.58 -18.65 -22.40
CA ALA A 1 -14.21 -18.44 -22.90
C ALA A 1 -13.91 -19.45 -24.00
N GLU A 2 -13.18 -19.03 -25.01
CA GLU A 2 -12.79 -19.88 -26.15
C GLU A 2 -11.26 -19.97 -26.20
N SER A 3 -10.74 -21.16 -26.53
CA SER A 3 -9.31 -21.35 -26.77
C SER A 3 -9.09 -22.17 -28.03
N ALA A 4 -8.08 -21.85 -28.83
CA ALA A 4 -7.68 -22.66 -29.97
C ALA A 4 -6.88 -23.87 -29.49
N GLY A 5 -7.31 -25.05 -29.87
CA GLY A 5 -6.57 -26.29 -29.66
C GLY A 5 -5.44 -26.47 -30.71
N PRO A 6 -4.55 -27.48 -30.53
CA PRO A 6 -3.38 -27.69 -31.38
C PRO A 6 -3.68 -27.96 -32.85
N LEU A 7 -4.94 -28.21 -33.22
CA LEU A 7 -5.39 -28.42 -34.61
C LEU A 7 -6.38 -27.35 -35.08
N GLY A 8 -6.38 -26.16 -34.43
CA GLY A 8 -7.32 -25.09 -34.79
C GLY A 8 -8.76 -25.33 -34.33
N SER A 9 -9.03 -26.34 -33.53
CA SER A 9 -10.36 -26.55 -32.94
C SER A 9 -10.64 -25.54 -31.84
N ILE A 10 -11.79 -24.89 -31.91
CA ILE A 10 -12.25 -23.96 -30.85
C ILE A 10 -12.88 -24.80 -29.73
N LYS A 11 -12.35 -24.65 -28.52
CA LYS A 11 -12.96 -25.21 -27.30
C LYS A 11 -13.67 -24.10 -26.53
N THR A 12 -14.94 -24.32 -26.22
CA THR A 12 -15.79 -23.40 -25.47
C THR A 12 -15.88 -23.85 -24.01
N PHE A 13 -15.63 -22.93 -23.08
CA PHE A 13 -15.79 -23.16 -21.66
C PHE A 13 -17.04 -22.38 -21.18
N ALA A 14 -18.15 -23.14 -20.99
CA ALA A 14 -19.45 -22.54 -20.68
C ALA A 14 -19.53 -21.87 -19.29
N ASP A 15 -18.65 -22.28 -18.37
CA ASP A 15 -18.57 -21.78 -16.99
C ASP A 15 -17.61 -20.59 -16.78
N GLN A 16 -17.00 -20.11 -17.87
CA GLN A 16 -16.00 -19.03 -17.83
C GLN A 16 -16.35 -17.90 -18.79
N LYS A 17 -15.89 -16.70 -18.45
CA LYS A 17 -15.97 -15.52 -19.30
C LYS A 17 -14.61 -14.81 -19.37
N VAL A 18 -14.34 -14.20 -20.50
CA VAL A 18 -13.15 -13.35 -20.71
C VAL A 18 -13.49 -11.92 -20.34
N LEU A 19 -12.66 -11.32 -19.51
CA LEU A 19 -12.67 -9.88 -19.28
C LEU A 19 -11.70 -9.23 -20.25
N TYR A 20 -12.11 -8.15 -20.89
CA TYR A 20 -11.31 -7.42 -21.87
C TYR A 20 -11.55 -5.92 -21.77
N ARG A 21 -10.61 -5.15 -22.27
CA ARG A 21 -10.76 -3.69 -22.40
C ARG A 21 -11.64 -3.38 -23.60
N SER A 22 -12.62 -2.52 -23.41
CA SER A 22 -13.53 -2.11 -24.54
C SER A 22 -12.84 -1.20 -25.57
N ASP A 23 -11.80 -0.46 -25.15
CA ASP A 23 -11.07 0.48 -26.00
C ASP A 23 -9.98 -0.18 -26.86
N THR A 24 -9.24 -1.15 -26.34
CA THR A 24 -8.15 -1.84 -27.05
C THR A 24 -8.47 -3.27 -27.46
N GLN A 25 -9.55 -3.86 -26.95
CA GLN A 25 -9.91 -5.27 -27.09
C GLN A 25 -8.89 -6.23 -26.47
N ASP A 26 -7.93 -5.73 -25.67
CA ASP A 26 -6.95 -6.56 -24.97
C ASP A 26 -7.60 -7.40 -23.87
N ALA A 27 -7.31 -8.68 -23.86
CA ALA A 27 -7.77 -9.59 -22.80
C ALA A 27 -7.09 -9.25 -21.47
N LEU A 28 -7.87 -9.07 -20.42
CA LEU A 28 -7.40 -8.81 -19.07
C LEU A 28 -7.26 -10.10 -18.26
N SER A 29 -8.31 -10.95 -18.28
CA SER A 29 -8.36 -12.17 -17.49
C SER A 29 -9.45 -13.12 -17.98
N VAL A 30 -9.37 -14.37 -17.56
CA VAL A 30 -10.45 -15.36 -17.68
C VAL A 30 -10.95 -15.66 -16.26
N VAL A 31 -12.23 -15.48 -16.05
CA VAL A 31 -12.86 -15.61 -14.73
C VAL A 31 -14.09 -16.52 -14.80
N SER A 32 -14.57 -16.99 -13.65
CA SER A 32 -15.80 -17.77 -13.61
C SER A 32 -17.02 -16.92 -13.96
N ASN A 33 -18.10 -17.54 -14.41
CA ASN A 33 -19.37 -16.84 -14.67
C ASN A 33 -19.96 -16.17 -13.42
N ARG A 34 -19.58 -16.62 -12.21
CA ARG A 34 -20.01 -16.02 -10.93
C ARG A 34 -19.28 -14.70 -10.60
N TYR A 35 -18.16 -14.43 -11.26
CA TYR A 35 -17.40 -13.20 -11.03
C TYR A 35 -18.26 -11.98 -11.37
N GLN A 36 -18.38 -11.04 -10.43
CA GLN A 36 -19.03 -9.75 -10.67
C GLN A 36 -18.01 -8.79 -11.24
N VAL A 37 -18.26 -8.32 -12.45
CA VAL A 37 -17.37 -7.37 -13.13
C VAL A 37 -17.58 -6.00 -12.48
N VAL A 38 -16.54 -5.47 -11.86
CA VAL A 38 -16.53 -4.10 -11.37
C VAL A 38 -16.07 -3.19 -12.50
N GLN A 39 -16.93 -2.28 -12.93
CA GLN A 39 -16.61 -1.32 -13.97
C GLN A 39 -15.80 -0.15 -13.42
N PRO A 40 -14.82 0.40 -14.17
CA PRO A 40 -14.07 1.59 -13.74
C PRO A 40 -14.99 2.77 -13.38
N SER A 41 -16.11 2.94 -14.08
CA SER A 41 -17.11 3.97 -13.77
C SER A 41 -17.72 3.79 -12.38
N GLU A 42 -18.06 2.56 -11.97
CA GLU A 42 -18.62 2.27 -10.64
C GLU A 42 -17.62 2.59 -9.53
N VAL A 43 -16.34 2.32 -9.78
CA VAL A 43 -15.25 2.65 -8.86
C VAL A 43 -15.09 4.17 -8.71
N LEU A 44 -15.12 4.90 -9.82
CA LEU A 44 -15.03 6.37 -9.83
C LEU A 44 -16.24 7.01 -9.15
N GLU A 45 -17.44 6.48 -9.38
CA GLU A 45 -18.65 6.92 -8.69
C GLU A 45 -18.57 6.71 -7.19
N PHE A 46 -18.09 5.54 -6.76
CA PHE A 46 -17.87 5.27 -5.36
C PHE A 46 -16.83 6.22 -4.74
N TYR A 47 -15.74 6.51 -5.43
CA TYR A 47 -14.73 7.47 -4.94
C TYR A 47 -15.30 8.88 -4.86
N ARG A 48 -16.08 9.31 -5.85
CA ARG A 48 -16.79 10.59 -5.82
C ARG A 48 -17.75 10.67 -4.63
N ASP A 49 -18.54 9.63 -4.41
CA ASP A 49 -19.50 9.57 -3.31
C ASP A 49 -18.82 9.62 -1.94
N LEU A 50 -17.67 8.93 -1.77
CA LEU A 50 -16.87 9.02 -0.56
C LEU A 50 -16.37 10.43 -0.30
N THR A 51 -15.89 11.12 -1.34
CA THR A 51 -15.42 12.49 -1.19
C THR A 51 -16.54 13.45 -0.85
N GLN A 52 -17.71 13.31 -1.49
CA GLN A 52 -18.86 14.20 -1.24
C GLN A 52 -19.54 13.98 0.11
N VAL A 53 -19.73 12.72 0.52
CA VAL A 53 -20.51 12.38 1.74
C VAL A 53 -19.63 12.37 3.00
N ALA A 54 -18.37 11.97 2.89
CA ALA A 54 -17.47 11.88 4.04
C ALA A 54 -16.55 13.11 4.19
N GLY A 55 -16.63 14.09 3.29
CA GLY A 55 -15.75 15.26 3.31
C GLY A 55 -14.30 14.94 2.95
N TYR A 56 -14.06 13.82 2.25
CA TYR A 56 -12.72 13.45 1.80
C TYR A 56 -12.40 14.14 0.48
N GLU A 57 -11.13 14.46 0.26
CA GLU A 57 -10.64 15.10 -0.95
C GLU A 57 -9.82 14.10 -1.77
N LEU A 58 -10.25 13.81 -3.00
CA LEU A 58 -9.47 13.01 -3.93
C LEU A 58 -8.24 13.78 -4.37
N GLU A 59 -7.03 13.30 -4.02
CA GLU A 59 -5.79 13.98 -4.34
C GLU A 59 -5.15 13.42 -5.62
N THR A 60 -5.11 12.10 -5.75
CA THR A 60 -4.50 11.45 -6.90
C THR A 60 -5.13 10.11 -7.17
N ALA A 61 -5.11 9.69 -8.42
CA ALA A 61 -5.57 8.39 -8.85
C ALA A 61 -4.71 7.90 -10.02
N GLY A 62 -4.72 6.60 -10.24
CA GLY A 62 -3.95 6.02 -11.32
C GLY A 62 -4.38 4.61 -11.69
N VAL A 63 -3.74 4.12 -12.73
CA VAL A 63 -3.97 2.80 -13.30
C VAL A 63 -2.65 2.05 -13.32
N LEU A 64 -2.67 0.77 -12.99
CA LEU A 64 -1.51 -0.12 -12.98
C LEU A 64 -1.75 -1.31 -13.91
N LYS A 65 -0.65 -1.94 -14.35
CA LYS A 65 -0.66 -3.16 -15.17
C LYS A 65 -1.53 -3.05 -16.43
N GLY A 66 -1.39 -1.93 -17.14
CA GLY A 66 -2.10 -1.73 -18.41
C GLY A 66 -3.61 -1.67 -18.27
N GLY A 67 -4.15 -1.15 -17.18
CA GLY A 67 -5.59 -1.04 -16.95
C GLY A 67 -6.20 -2.17 -16.12
N ARG A 68 -5.38 -3.07 -15.58
CA ARG A 68 -5.89 -4.20 -14.77
C ARG A 68 -6.21 -3.82 -13.34
N LYS A 69 -5.50 -2.85 -12.78
CA LYS A 69 -5.72 -2.34 -11.43
C LYS A 69 -5.94 -0.83 -11.43
N PHE A 70 -6.86 -0.38 -10.59
CA PHE A 70 -7.15 1.03 -10.33
C PHE A 70 -6.86 1.34 -8.87
N TRP A 71 -6.34 2.53 -8.63
CA TRP A 71 -6.10 3.02 -7.29
C TRP A 71 -6.38 4.51 -7.20
N ALA A 72 -6.69 4.97 -6.00
CA ALA A 72 -6.83 6.39 -5.68
C ALA A 72 -6.42 6.66 -4.23
N LEU A 73 -5.87 7.84 -4.00
CA LEU A 73 -5.62 8.38 -2.66
C LEU A 73 -6.57 9.54 -2.40
N ALA A 74 -7.33 9.44 -1.32
CA ALA A 74 -8.20 10.49 -0.85
C ALA A 74 -7.73 10.98 0.54
N LYS A 75 -7.61 12.30 0.71
CA LYS A 75 -7.34 12.92 2.01
C LYS A 75 -8.55 12.79 2.91
N THR A 76 -8.34 12.39 4.16
CA THR A 76 -9.40 12.29 5.17
C THR A 76 -9.63 13.59 5.94
N GLY A 77 -8.82 14.62 5.69
CA GLY A 77 -8.82 15.86 6.46
C GLY A 77 -8.04 15.76 7.78
N GLN A 78 -7.61 14.56 8.18
CA GLN A 78 -6.82 14.37 9.39
C GLN A 78 -5.36 14.73 9.14
N SER A 79 -4.77 15.49 10.06
CA SER A 79 -3.38 15.92 9.99
C SER A 79 -2.84 16.11 11.40
N SER A 80 -1.59 15.71 11.62
CA SER A 80 -0.91 15.91 12.90
C SER A 80 0.60 16.00 12.70
N ALA A 81 1.24 16.87 13.48
CA ALA A 81 2.69 17.00 13.49
C ALA A 81 3.32 16.16 14.61
N LEU A 82 4.45 15.54 14.31
CA LEU A 82 5.36 14.95 15.28
C LEU A 82 6.47 15.98 15.56
N LYS A 83 6.73 16.26 16.84
CA LYS A 83 7.76 17.20 17.29
C LYS A 83 7.84 18.47 16.43
N ARG A 84 6.73 19.19 16.28
CA ARG A 84 6.56 20.49 15.61
C ARG A 84 6.45 20.47 14.10
N ASN A 85 7.36 19.82 13.35
CA ASN A 85 7.52 20.03 11.91
C ASN A 85 7.47 18.77 11.05
N ASP A 86 7.36 17.59 11.64
CA ASP A 86 7.21 16.35 10.89
C ASP A 86 5.73 16.03 10.71
N LEU A 87 5.16 16.52 9.60
CA LEU A 87 3.72 16.44 9.33
C LEU A 87 3.33 15.08 8.76
N VAL A 88 2.33 14.47 9.37
CA VAL A 88 1.67 13.24 8.92
C VAL A 88 0.22 13.55 8.59
N GLN A 89 -0.23 13.17 7.40
CA GLN A 89 -1.60 13.34 6.92
C GLN A 89 -2.30 12.00 6.79
N GLY A 90 -3.58 11.97 7.13
CA GLY A 90 -4.45 10.81 6.98
C GLY A 90 -5.00 10.71 5.57
N TYR A 91 -4.90 9.52 4.99
CA TYR A 91 -5.40 9.19 3.67
C TYR A 91 -6.23 7.90 3.69
N LEU A 92 -6.98 7.72 2.65
CA LEU A 92 -7.62 6.47 2.30
C LEU A 92 -7.05 6.00 0.96
N LEU A 93 -6.41 4.84 0.95
CA LEU A 93 -5.99 4.15 -0.27
C LEU A 93 -7.15 3.29 -0.75
N LEU A 94 -7.69 3.63 -1.88
CA LEU A 94 -8.74 2.89 -2.58
C LEU A 94 -8.10 2.11 -3.71
N ALA A 95 -8.43 0.84 -3.85
CA ALA A 95 -7.91 0.02 -4.92
C ALA A 95 -8.87 -1.09 -5.34
N THR A 96 -8.82 -1.45 -6.60
CA THR A 96 -9.57 -2.58 -7.17
C THR A 96 -8.84 -3.15 -8.38
N SER A 97 -9.23 -4.33 -8.83
CA SER A 97 -8.77 -4.88 -10.10
C SER A 97 -9.94 -5.24 -11.01
N CYS A 98 -9.71 -5.09 -12.32
CA CYS A 98 -10.62 -5.56 -13.36
C CYS A 98 -10.24 -6.97 -13.86
N ASP A 99 -9.19 -7.57 -13.32
CA ASP A 99 -8.71 -8.90 -13.72
C ASP A 99 -8.96 -10.00 -12.67
N GLY A 100 -9.61 -9.64 -11.55
CA GLY A 100 -9.91 -10.59 -10.47
C GLY A 100 -8.76 -10.84 -9.50
N THR A 101 -7.60 -10.18 -9.67
CA THR A 101 -6.41 -10.40 -8.83
C THR A 101 -6.44 -9.63 -7.50
N LEU A 102 -7.30 -8.62 -7.39
CA LEU A 102 -7.45 -7.80 -6.19
C LEU A 102 -8.94 -7.51 -5.95
N ALA A 103 -9.44 -7.83 -4.76
CA ALA A 103 -10.75 -7.37 -4.33
C ALA A 103 -10.79 -5.84 -4.25
N THR A 104 -11.98 -5.25 -4.35
CA THR A 104 -12.12 -3.81 -4.06
C THR A 104 -11.76 -3.56 -2.60
N THR A 105 -10.78 -2.71 -2.36
CA THR A 105 -10.25 -2.41 -1.03
C THR A 105 -10.31 -0.93 -0.74
N ALA A 106 -10.57 -0.61 0.53
CA ALA A 106 -10.40 0.72 1.09
C ALA A 106 -9.55 0.60 2.35
N THR A 107 -8.35 1.17 2.31
CA THR A 107 -7.34 0.99 3.35
C THR A 107 -6.97 2.34 3.95
N PRO A 108 -7.28 2.59 5.23
CA PRO A 108 -6.76 3.75 5.95
C PRO A 108 -5.23 3.73 5.93
N THR A 109 -4.65 4.81 5.48
CA THR A 109 -3.20 4.96 5.36
C THR A 109 -2.77 6.36 5.77
N THR A 110 -1.50 6.59 5.90
CA THR A 110 -0.95 7.91 6.16
C THR A 110 0.17 8.23 5.19
N VAL A 111 0.35 9.50 4.93
CA VAL A 111 1.49 10.00 4.15
C VAL A 111 2.28 10.97 5.03
N ARG A 112 3.57 10.71 5.18
CA ARG A 112 4.51 11.64 5.77
C ARG A 112 4.88 12.68 4.72
N VAL A 113 4.53 13.94 4.95
CA VAL A 113 4.56 14.98 3.90
C VAL A 113 5.96 15.26 3.37
N VAL A 114 6.98 15.18 4.21
CA VAL A 114 8.37 15.49 3.81
C VAL A 114 8.96 14.50 2.80
N CYS A 115 8.52 13.24 2.80
CA CYS A 115 9.09 12.17 1.97
C CYS A 115 8.06 11.42 1.13
N ASN A 116 6.78 11.70 1.29
CA ASN A 116 5.67 10.97 0.69
C ASN A 116 5.70 9.45 1.01
N ASN A 117 6.29 9.07 2.14
CA ASN A 117 6.25 7.69 2.60
C ASN A 117 4.84 7.33 3.05
N THR A 118 4.39 6.16 2.64
CA THR A 118 3.05 5.65 2.92
C THR A 118 3.11 4.60 4.03
N LEU A 119 2.28 4.77 5.06
CA LEU A 119 2.13 3.81 6.15
C LEU A 119 0.68 3.40 6.29
N THR A 120 0.41 2.10 6.20
CA THR A 120 -0.92 1.56 6.44
C THR A 120 -1.27 1.63 7.93
N ILE A 121 -2.46 2.12 8.25
CA ILE A 121 -2.97 2.15 9.62
C ILE A 121 -3.39 0.73 10.00
N ALA A 122 -2.59 0.08 10.84
CA ALA A 122 -2.93 -1.21 11.41
C ALA A 122 -3.67 -1.03 12.74
N VAL A 123 -4.75 -1.78 12.91
CA VAL A 123 -5.55 -1.80 14.14
C VAL A 123 -5.35 -3.14 14.80
N ASN A 124 -4.94 -3.14 16.08
CA ASN A 124 -4.68 -4.37 16.85
C ASN A 124 -3.77 -5.38 16.13
N GLY A 125 -2.79 -4.89 15.37
CA GLY A 125 -1.85 -5.73 14.62
C GLY A 125 -2.39 -6.26 13.29
N ALA A 126 -3.62 -5.95 12.92
CA ALA A 126 -4.20 -6.29 11.62
C ALA A 126 -4.34 -5.04 10.73
N VAL A 127 -4.12 -5.18 9.44
CA VAL A 127 -4.38 -4.13 8.45
C VAL A 127 -5.88 -3.86 8.42
N SER A 128 -6.30 -2.63 8.68
CA SER A 128 -7.71 -2.21 8.69
C SER A 128 -8.31 -2.05 7.29
N ALA A 129 -7.85 -2.85 6.32
CA ALA A 129 -8.39 -2.80 4.97
C ALA A 129 -9.80 -3.40 4.94
N ILE A 130 -10.74 -2.63 4.42
CA ILE A 130 -12.07 -3.14 4.09
C ILE A 130 -11.96 -3.77 2.71
N LYS A 131 -12.35 -5.04 2.61
CA LYS A 131 -12.31 -5.81 1.36
C LYS A 131 -13.70 -6.21 0.94
N VAL A 132 -14.08 -5.87 -0.28
CA VAL A 132 -15.31 -6.32 -0.92
C VAL A 132 -14.94 -7.28 -2.05
N PRO A 133 -15.17 -8.60 -1.89
CA PRO A 133 -14.91 -9.56 -2.94
C PRO A 133 -15.82 -9.34 -4.15
N HIS A 134 -15.33 -9.57 -5.36
CA HIS A 134 -16.07 -9.40 -6.62
C HIS A 134 -17.17 -10.47 -6.86
N ASN A 135 -17.35 -11.38 -5.93
CA ASN A 135 -18.49 -12.34 -5.94
C ASN A 135 -19.68 -11.84 -5.11
N THR A 136 -19.58 -10.69 -4.47
CA THR A 136 -20.63 -10.05 -3.70
C THR A 136 -21.04 -8.73 -4.34
N ARG A 137 -22.32 -8.36 -4.16
CA ARG A 137 -22.78 -7.05 -4.61
C ARG A 137 -22.13 -5.97 -3.77
N PHE A 138 -21.58 -4.96 -4.43
CA PHE A 138 -20.92 -3.83 -3.78
C PHE A 138 -21.97 -2.99 -3.01
N ASP A 139 -21.78 -2.87 -1.69
CA ASP A 139 -22.57 -2.01 -0.83
C ASP A 139 -21.74 -0.82 -0.34
N ALA A 140 -21.90 0.31 -1.01
CA ALA A 140 -21.19 1.54 -0.69
C ALA A 140 -21.51 2.06 0.73
N GLN A 141 -22.72 1.85 1.25
CA GLN A 141 -23.10 2.30 2.57
C GLN A 141 -22.43 1.49 3.69
N ALA A 142 -22.41 0.16 3.56
CA ALA A 142 -21.71 -0.70 4.50
C ALA A 142 -20.20 -0.40 4.54
N VAL A 143 -19.58 -0.17 3.36
CA VAL A 143 -18.18 0.24 3.27
C VAL A 143 -17.93 1.59 3.96
N LYS A 144 -18.82 2.58 3.75
CA LYS A 144 -18.72 3.90 4.41
C LYS A 144 -18.81 3.82 5.93
N GLN A 145 -19.71 2.99 6.48
CA GLN A 145 -19.79 2.78 7.93
C GLN A 145 -18.52 2.17 8.51
N GLN A 146 -17.98 1.14 7.86
CA GLN A 146 -16.73 0.51 8.29
C GLN A 146 -15.53 1.46 8.19
N LEU A 147 -15.50 2.32 7.17
CA LEU A 147 -14.48 3.37 7.03
C LEU A 147 -14.56 4.41 8.14
N GLY A 148 -15.77 4.82 8.55
CA GLY A 148 -15.95 5.73 9.67
C GLY A 148 -15.33 5.20 10.96
N ILE A 149 -15.46 3.90 11.24
CA ILE A 149 -14.81 3.24 12.37
C ILE A 149 -13.29 3.24 12.22
N ALA A 150 -12.77 2.94 11.04
CA ALA A 150 -11.33 2.90 10.80
C ALA A 150 -10.68 4.30 10.90
N VAL A 151 -11.35 5.33 10.40
CA VAL A 151 -10.88 6.73 10.52
C VAL A 151 -10.92 7.23 11.97
N SER A 152 -11.86 6.74 12.80
CA SER A 152 -11.92 7.10 14.23
C SER A 152 -10.71 6.65 15.05
N GLN A 153 -9.84 5.80 14.50
CA GLN A 153 -8.65 5.28 15.17
C GLN A 153 -7.38 6.12 14.92
N TRP A 154 -7.52 7.25 14.26
CA TRP A 154 -6.43 8.18 13.98
C TRP A 154 -5.64 8.57 15.24
N ASP A 155 -6.32 8.91 16.32
CA ASP A 155 -5.65 9.35 17.55
C ASP A 155 -4.79 8.25 18.17
N GLY A 156 -5.28 7.01 18.15
CA GLY A 156 -4.51 5.85 18.61
C GLY A 156 -3.29 5.57 17.72
N PHE A 157 -3.42 5.75 16.40
CA PHE A 157 -2.30 5.65 15.48
C PHE A 157 -1.27 6.76 15.76
N MET A 158 -1.69 8.01 15.86
CA MET A 158 -0.78 9.13 16.12
C MET A 158 -0.10 9.04 17.50
N TYR A 159 -0.79 8.49 18.50
CA TYR A 159 -0.16 8.20 19.79
C TYR A 159 1.03 7.23 19.63
N ARG A 160 0.85 6.14 18.88
CA ARG A 160 1.95 5.20 18.59
C ARG A 160 3.10 5.87 17.83
N MET A 161 2.80 6.69 16.84
CA MET A 161 3.85 7.40 16.07
C MET A 161 4.63 8.38 16.94
N ARG A 162 3.97 9.09 17.88
CA ARG A 162 4.64 9.94 18.87
C ARG A 162 5.55 9.12 19.78
N THR A 163 5.09 7.97 20.26
CA THR A 163 5.90 7.05 21.07
C THR A 163 7.16 6.60 20.32
N LEU A 164 7.05 6.28 19.03
CA LEU A 164 8.21 5.94 18.19
C LEU A 164 9.17 7.14 18.02
N ALA A 165 8.65 8.36 17.87
CA ALA A 165 9.44 9.58 17.73
C ALA A 165 10.16 9.98 19.03
N GLU A 166 9.68 9.56 20.19
CA GLU A 166 10.31 9.79 21.48
C GLU A 166 11.36 8.73 21.82
N ARG A 167 11.17 7.50 21.34
CA ARG A 167 12.09 6.39 21.58
C ARG A 167 13.41 6.60 20.86
N LYS A 168 14.48 6.91 21.63
CA LYS A 168 15.84 6.97 21.10
C LYS A 168 16.36 5.57 20.80
N VAL A 169 17.16 5.47 19.75
CA VAL A 169 17.71 4.22 19.23
C VAL A 169 19.22 4.35 19.10
N LYS A 170 19.96 3.39 19.67
CA LYS A 170 21.41 3.31 19.53
C LYS A 170 21.78 2.69 18.19
N SER A 171 22.97 2.96 17.67
CA SER A 171 23.42 2.47 16.36
C SER A 171 23.36 0.94 16.23
N HIS A 172 23.73 0.20 17.29
CA HIS A 172 23.65 -1.26 17.27
C HIS A 172 22.20 -1.78 17.26
N GLU A 173 21.26 -1.10 17.92
CA GLU A 173 19.83 -1.43 17.89
C GLU A 173 19.25 -1.18 16.49
N ALA A 174 19.67 -0.08 15.84
CA ALA A 174 19.28 0.24 14.47
C ALA A 174 19.75 -0.85 13.51
N MET A 175 21.02 -1.23 13.59
CA MET A 175 21.58 -2.30 12.75
C MET A 175 20.87 -3.63 13.00
N ALA A 176 20.64 -4.01 14.25
CA ALA A 176 19.91 -5.23 14.60
C ALA A 176 18.49 -5.26 14.02
N TYR A 177 17.80 -4.12 14.06
CA TYR A 177 16.47 -3.99 13.45
C TYR A 177 16.52 -4.18 11.93
N PHE A 178 17.44 -3.51 11.23
CA PHE A 178 17.56 -3.63 9.79
C PHE A 178 17.97 -5.02 9.33
N LEU A 179 18.88 -5.69 10.03
CA LEU A 179 19.25 -7.09 9.76
C LEU A 179 18.03 -8.01 9.84
N ARG A 180 17.22 -7.85 10.88
CA ARG A 180 16.01 -8.67 11.06
C ARG A 180 14.96 -8.40 9.98
N VAL A 181 14.71 -7.13 9.63
CA VAL A 181 13.64 -6.73 8.70
C VAL A 181 14.02 -6.99 7.24
N LEU A 182 15.28 -6.73 6.85
CA LEU A 182 15.70 -6.77 5.45
C LEU A 182 16.40 -8.08 5.06
N CYS A 183 17.10 -8.69 5.99
CA CYS A 183 17.91 -9.89 5.74
C CYS A 183 17.32 -11.16 6.39
N GLU A 184 16.26 -11.01 7.21
CA GLU A 184 15.64 -12.11 7.97
C GLU A 184 16.62 -12.87 8.87
N VAL A 185 17.69 -12.20 9.31
CA VAL A 185 18.76 -12.78 10.14
C VAL A 185 18.55 -12.37 11.60
N ASP A 186 18.77 -13.33 12.53
CA ASP A 186 18.88 -13.00 13.95
C ASP A 186 20.17 -12.18 14.16
N PRO A 187 20.08 -10.94 14.67
CA PRO A 187 21.25 -10.10 14.90
C PRO A 187 22.25 -10.68 15.92
N ASN A 188 21.85 -11.70 16.68
CA ASN A 188 22.74 -12.44 17.58
C ASN A 188 23.41 -13.65 16.92
N SER A 189 23.14 -13.91 15.64
CA SER A 189 23.78 -14.98 14.88
C SER A 189 25.27 -14.73 14.74
N SER A 190 26.09 -15.79 14.92
CA SER A 190 27.54 -15.73 14.74
C SER A 190 27.97 -15.73 13.27
N ASP A 191 27.06 -16.04 12.34
CA ASP A 191 27.35 -16.08 10.91
C ASP A 191 26.61 -14.98 10.15
N LEU A 192 27.32 -13.90 9.88
CA LEU A 192 26.87 -12.77 9.04
C LEU A 192 27.60 -12.73 7.69
N SER A 193 28.27 -13.81 7.29
CA SER A 193 29.16 -13.83 6.12
C SER A 193 28.42 -13.77 4.77
N ASN A 194 27.15 -14.18 4.71
CA ASN A 194 26.35 -14.22 3.48
C ASN A 194 24.96 -13.59 3.72
N LEU A 195 24.93 -12.28 3.88
CA LEU A 195 23.66 -11.55 4.05
C LEU A 195 22.87 -11.49 2.75
N SER A 196 21.66 -12.04 2.77
CA SER A 196 20.67 -11.70 1.76
C SER A 196 20.34 -10.20 1.85
N ASN A 197 20.21 -9.53 0.69
CA ASN A 197 19.84 -8.09 0.65
C ASN A 197 20.86 -7.09 1.26
N GLU A 198 22.14 -7.40 1.33
CA GLU A 198 23.18 -6.51 1.86
C GLU A 198 23.09 -5.08 1.28
N ARG A 199 22.83 -4.94 -0.04
CA ARG A 199 22.66 -3.62 -0.67
C ARG A 199 21.48 -2.83 -0.13
N ALA A 200 20.39 -3.52 0.20
CA ALA A 200 19.23 -2.89 0.82
C ALA A 200 19.58 -2.43 2.24
N LEU A 201 20.28 -3.27 3.00
CA LEU A 201 20.75 -2.95 4.34
C LEU A 201 21.60 -1.69 4.36
N LEU A 202 22.64 -1.61 3.50
CA LEU A 202 23.52 -0.44 3.39
C LEU A 202 22.73 0.83 2.97
N LYS A 203 21.79 0.68 2.04
CA LYS A 203 20.97 1.82 1.59
C LYS A 203 20.07 2.33 2.71
N VAL A 204 19.35 1.44 3.41
CA VAL A 204 18.46 1.83 4.51
C VAL A 204 19.24 2.43 5.66
N GLN A 205 20.42 1.88 5.99
CA GLN A 205 21.30 2.49 6.99
C GLN A 205 21.69 3.92 6.60
N SER A 206 22.07 4.15 5.35
CA SER A 206 22.42 5.47 4.82
C SER A 206 21.22 6.46 4.89
N LEU A 207 20.01 6.00 4.60
CA LEU A 207 18.79 6.81 4.74
C LEU A 207 18.55 7.20 6.20
N TYR A 208 18.73 6.27 7.13
CA TYR A 208 18.59 6.52 8.56
C TYR A 208 19.64 7.48 9.10
N ASP A 209 20.88 7.36 8.64
CA ASP A 209 22.05 8.16 9.10
C ASP A 209 22.04 9.60 8.56
N GLY A 210 21.02 10.00 7.79
CA GLY A 210 20.82 11.38 7.38
C GLY A 210 20.65 11.64 5.90
N GLN A 211 20.76 10.61 5.02
CA GLN A 211 20.51 10.79 3.59
C GLN A 211 19.02 10.67 3.21
N GLY A 212 18.20 10.15 4.12
CA GLY A 212 16.75 10.07 3.93
C GLY A 212 16.07 11.44 4.01
N ARG A 213 14.95 11.57 3.32
CA ARG A 213 14.15 12.80 3.33
C ARG A 213 13.56 13.02 4.73
N GLY A 214 13.94 14.14 5.35
CA GLY A 214 13.52 14.45 6.71
C GLY A 214 14.14 13.54 7.79
N ALA A 215 15.28 12.89 7.51
CA ALA A 215 16.03 12.12 8.50
C ALA A 215 16.66 13.00 9.58
N ASP A 216 16.88 14.29 9.27
CA ASP A 216 17.41 15.32 10.15
C ASP A 216 16.36 15.96 11.08
N LEU A 217 15.06 15.72 10.81
CA LEU A 217 13.98 16.23 11.65
C LEU A 217 14.05 15.65 13.08
N ASP A 218 13.73 16.45 14.08
CA ASP A 218 13.76 16.06 15.50
C ASP A 218 12.96 14.79 15.82
N ALA A 219 11.89 14.55 15.08
CA ALA A 219 11.07 13.37 15.24
C ALA A 219 11.76 12.09 14.72
N ALA A 220 12.61 12.21 13.70
CA ALA A 220 13.24 11.08 13.01
C ALA A 220 14.68 10.82 13.48
N LYS A 221 15.46 11.86 13.72
CA LYS A 221 16.89 11.76 14.01
C LYS A 221 17.19 10.91 15.25
N GLY A 222 17.78 9.73 15.01
CA GLY A 222 18.17 8.80 16.08
C GLY A 222 16.99 8.24 16.87
N THR A 223 15.83 8.03 16.23
CA THR A 223 14.61 7.53 16.87
C THR A 223 14.06 6.29 16.17
N ALA A 224 13.16 5.57 16.85
CA ALA A 224 12.43 4.46 16.25
C ALA A 224 11.51 4.89 15.09
N TRP A 225 11.00 6.13 15.11
CA TRP A 225 10.29 6.73 13.98
C TRP A 225 11.19 6.88 12.76
N GLY A 226 12.43 7.30 12.96
CA GLY A 226 13.44 7.38 11.90
C GLY A 226 13.75 6.02 11.28
N LEU A 227 13.86 4.95 12.09
CA LEU A 227 14.05 3.58 11.59
C LEU A 227 12.91 3.16 10.65
N LEU A 228 11.67 3.35 11.10
CA LEU A 228 10.49 3.01 10.31
C LEU A 228 10.48 3.78 8.99
N ASN A 229 10.77 5.09 9.02
CA ASN A 229 10.79 5.92 7.82
C ASN A 229 11.93 5.57 6.86
N ALA A 230 13.09 5.17 7.33
CA ALA A 230 14.18 4.73 6.46
C ALA A 230 13.79 3.45 5.67
N VAL A 231 13.12 2.50 6.31
CA VAL A 231 12.63 1.29 5.65
C VAL A 231 11.51 1.62 4.66
N THR A 232 10.52 2.43 5.04
CA THR A 232 9.41 2.79 4.15
C THR A 232 9.89 3.63 2.97
N GLU A 233 10.82 4.57 3.17
CA GLU A 233 11.41 5.34 2.07
C GLU A 233 12.16 4.42 1.08
N TYR A 234 12.89 3.45 1.59
CA TYR A 234 13.53 2.45 0.73
C TYR A 234 12.52 1.67 -0.11
N VAL A 235 11.44 1.18 0.50
CA VAL A 235 10.40 0.41 -0.19
C VAL A 235 9.67 1.26 -1.22
N ASP A 236 9.26 2.47 -0.85
CA ASP A 236 8.43 3.33 -1.68
C ASP A 236 9.22 4.01 -2.83
N HIS A 237 10.50 4.33 -2.60
CA HIS A 237 11.25 5.20 -3.52
C HIS A 237 12.56 4.61 -4.05
N GLU A 238 13.30 3.85 -3.25
CA GLU A 238 14.68 3.48 -3.56
C GLU A 238 14.85 2.04 -4.05
N ARG A 239 13.96 1.15 -3.63
CA ARG A 239 14.00 -0.27 -4.02
C ARG A 239 13.98 -0.40 -5.54
N ARG A 240 14.94 -1.17 -6.08
CA ARG A 240 14.99 -1.43 -7.51
C ARG A 240 13.72 -2.12 -7.99
N ALA A 241 13.08 -1.56 -9.00
CA ALA A 241 11.89 -2.09 -9.64
C ALA A 241 12.02 -1.98 -11.17
N ARG A 242 11.27 -2.80 -11.90
CA ARG A 242 11.26 -2.77 -13.37
C ARG A 242 10.69 -1.47 -13.92
N SER A 243 9.78 -0.84 -13.18
CA SER A 243 9.16 0.45 -13.49
C SER A 243 8.64 1.10 -12.21
N SER A 244 8.29 2.38 -12.25
CA SER A 244 7.60 3.08 -11.16
C SER A 244 6.25 2.43 -10.83
N GLU A 245 5.51 2.03 -11.86
CA GLU A 245 4.24 1.31 -11.73
C GLU A 245 4.41 -0.02 -10.98
N TYR A 246 5.45 -0.80 -11.30
CA TYR A 246 5.74 -2.05 -10.63
C TYR A 246 6.15 -1.87 -9.16
N ARG A 247 6.82 -0.75 -8.86
CA ARG A 247 7.17 -0.39 -7.49
C ARG A 247 5.93 -0.10 -6.66
N LEU A 248 5.01 0.72 -7.16
CA LEU A 248 3.74 1.03 -6.50
C LEU A 248 2.89 -0.22 -6.27
N ASP A 249 2.75 -1.07 -7.28
CA ASP A 249 2.00 -2.33 -7.15
C ASP A 249 2.60 -3.23 -6.07
N SER A 250 3.93 -3.35 -6.02
CA SER A 250 4.63 -4.16 -5.02
C SER A 250 4.54 -3.56 -3.61
N ALA A 251 4.67 -2.24 -3.49
CA ALA A 251 4.62 -1.55 -2.19
C ALA A 251 3.21 -1.58 -1.58
N TRP A 252 2.17 -1.43 -2.38
CA TRP A 252 0.80 -1.32 -1.87
C TRP A 252 0.04 -2.64 -1.85
N PHE A 253 0.33 -3.58 -2.75
CA PHE A 253 -0.46 -4.80 -2.96
C PHE A 253 0.36 -6.08 -2.97
N GLY A 254 1.68 -6.00 -2.90
CA GLY A 254 2.59 -7.14 -2.93
C GLY A 254 3.09 -7.55 -1.54
N GLN A 255 3.86 -8.65 -1.51
CA GLN A 255 4.57 -9.11 -0.30
C GLN A 255 5.77 -8.20 0.07
N GLY A 256 6.02 -7.15 -0.69
CA GLY A 256 7.06 -6.17 -0.40
C GLY A 256 6.60 -5.00 0.47
N ALA A 257 5.32 -4.99 0.87
CA ALA A 257 4.85 -4.11 1.94
C ALA A 257 5.36 -4.70 3.26
N VAL A 258 6.32 -4.03 3.85
CA VAL A 258 6.88 -4.41 5.16
C VAL A 258 5.93 -4.03 6.29
#